data_5395ac3deab3d2816ea1bb697e4b20be
#
_entry.id   5395ac3deab3d2816ea1bb697e4b20be
#
_cell.length_a   1.000
_cell.length_b   1.000
_cell.length_c   1.000
_cell.angle_alpha   90.00
_cell.angle_beta   90.00
_cell.angle_gamma   90.00
#
_symmetry.space_group_name_H-M   'P 1'
#
loop_
_entity.id
_entity.type
_entity.pdbx_description
1 polymer ?
#
loop_
_entity_poly.entity_id
_entity_poly.type
_entity_poly.pdbx_seq_one_letter_code
_entity_poly.pdbx_strand_id
1 'polypeptide(L)'
;VGLDVKTAVFFSSVTMVIGIPTGIKVFSWLYMLNGSRGRLMDPVVWWIIGFIFLFTIGGVTGIILSASVLDTLFHDTWFVVAHFHYVLSLGSYSTVVISLIWWWPVVVGFSLNKYLLQGHWLSSMVGFNLCFFPMHYLGVYGLPRRVCSFDHSFFWMNIVSGVGAFISILSAFFLMFILWESVAVGNRVIGLWGSNSLVLNVVTVPLPHHA
;
A
#
# COMPACT_ATOMS: atom_id res chain seq x y z
N VAL A 1 4.16 -25.84 9.56
CA VAL A 1 3.71 -26.74 10.63
C VAL A 1 3.71 -28.17 10.09
N GLY A 2 4.13 -29.17 10.90
CA GLY A 2 4.20 -30.57 10.49
C GLY A 2 5.52 -31.02 9.86
N LEU A 3 6.50 -30.12 9.69
CA LEU A 3 7.86 -30.49 9.28
C LEU A 3 8.69 -30.96 10.48
N ASP A 4 9.70 -31.80 10.19
CA ASP A 4 10.70 -32.12 11.20
C ASP A 4 11.52 -30.88 11.60
N VAL A 5 12.11 -30.89 12.79
CA VAL A 5 12.79 -29.71 13.36
C VAL A 5 13.93 -29.22 12.49
N LYS A 6 14.72 -30.13 11.89
CA LYS A 6 15.86 -29.75 11.03
C LYS A 6 15.40 -29.03 9.78
N THR A 7 14.37 -29.55 9.12
CA THR A 7 13.78 -28.94 7.92
C THR A 7 13.13 -27.61 8.25
N ALA A 8 12.42 -27.49 9.36
CA ALA A 8 11.80 -26.24 9.81
C ALA A 8 12.86 -25.16 10.08
N VAL A 9 13.96 -25.48 10.76
CA VAL A 9 15.07 -24.54 11.01
C VAL A 9 15.77 -24.14 9.71
N PHE A 10 15.97 -25.06 8.79
CA PHE A 10 16.56 -24.76 7.48
C PHE A 10 15.71 -23.74 6.71
N PHE A 11 14.42 -24.01 6.54
CA PHE A 11 13.52 -23.09 5.84
C PHE A 11 13.38 -21.75 6.56
N SER A 12 13.36 -21.73 7.89
CA SER A 12 13.37 -20.50 8.68
C SER A 12 14.57 -19.64 8.35
N SER A 13 15.76 -20.23 8.36
CA SER A 13 17.01 -19.51 8.07
C SER A 13 17.05 -18.96 6.65
N VAL A 14 16.66 -19.76 5.65
CA VAL A 14 16.63 -19.32 4.25
C VAL A 14 15.61 -18.20 4.02
N THR A 15 14.44 -18.32 4.64
CA THR A 15 13.37 -17.31 4.50
C THR A 15 13.77 -15.99 5.17
N MET A 16 14.44 -16.02 6.33
CA MET A 16 14.95 -14.79 6.97
C MET A 16 15.95 -14.04 6.11
N VAL A 17 16.78 -14.74 5.33
CA VAL A 17 17.76 -14.10 4.44
C VAL A 17 17.10 -13.22 3.38
N ILE A 18 15.84 -13.51 2.98
CA ILE A 18 15.08 -12.69 2.03
C ILE A 18 14.84 -11.26 2.57
N GLY A 19 14.84 -11.08 3.88
CA GLY A 19 14.73 -9.76 4.50
C GLY A 19 15.87 -8.80 4.14
N ILE A 20 17.09 -9.30 3.87
CA ILE A 20 18.26 -8.47 3.55
C ILE A 20 18.08 -7.73 2.22
N PRO A 21 17.82 -8.39 1.06
CA PRO A 21 17.63 -7.68 -0.21
C PRO A 21 16.39 -6.77 -0.19
N THR A 22 15.34 -7.13 0.54
CA THR A 22 14.16 -6.27 0.71
C THR A 22 14.50 -5.02 1.51
N GLY A 23 15.30 -5.14 2.56
CA GLY A 23 15.81 -4.00 3.33
C GLY A 23 16.66 -3.04 2.48
N ILE A 24 17.52 -3.58 1.61
CA ILE A 24 18.32 -2.78 0.66
C ILE A 24 17.40 -1.97 -0.27
N LYS A 25 16.29 -2.55 -0.75
CA LYS A 25 15.31 -1.83 -1.58
C LYS A 25 14.68 -0.66 -0.81
N VAL A 26 14.26 -0.88 0.44
CA VAL A 26 13.66 0.17 1.27
C VAL A 26 14.64 1.32 1.50
N PHE A 27 15.91 1.04 1.83
CA PHE A 27 16.94 2.06 1.98
C PHE A 27 17.22 2.80 0.66
N SER A 28 17.23 2.10 -0.47
CA SER A 28 17.38 2.71 -1.78
C SER A 28 16.23 3.67 -2.11
N TRP A 29 15.00 3.29 -1.79
CA TRP A 29 13.82 4.15 -1.98
C TRP A 29 13.88 5.40 -1.10
N LEU A 30 14.27 5.25 0.18
CA LEU A 30 14.46 6.38 1.09
C LEU A 30 15.57 7.33 0.59
N TYR A 31 16.67 6.78 0.09
CA TYR A 31 17.76 7.58 -0.47
C TYR A 31 17.30 8.36 -1.71
N MET A 32 16.57 7.71 -2.63
CA MET A 32 16.00 8.38 -3.81
C MET A 32 15.00 9.48 -3.41
N LEU A 33 14.18 9.22 -2.40
CA LEU A 33 13.20 10.19 -1.92
C LEU A 33 13.90 11.42 -1.30
N ASN A 34 14.95 11.21 -0.49
CA ASN A 34 15.72 12.28 0.12
C ASN A 34 16.45 13.16 -0.92
N GLY A 35 16.90 12.58 -2.02
CA GLY A 35 17.53 13.29 -3.15
C GLY A 35 16.53 13.93 -4.12
N SER A 36 15.23 13.68 -3.95
CA SER A 36 14.21 14.19 -4.86
C SER A 36 13.88 15.66 -4.58
N ARG A 37 13.54 16.39 -5.66
CA ARG A 37 12.99 17.76 -5.58
C ARG A 37 11.46 17.77 -5.51
N GLY A 38 10.83 16.67 -5.09
CA GLY A 38 9.38 16.54 -4.99
C GLY A 38 8.78 17.57 -4.02
N ARG A 39 7.65 18.14 -4.39
CA ARG A 39 6.90 19.03 -3.50
C ARG A 39 6.20 18.17 -2.44
N LEU A 40 6.41 18.46 -1.15
CA LEU A 40 5.79 17.72 -0.04
C LEU A 40 4.25 17.73 -0.08
N MET A 41 3.65 18.69 -0.78
CA MET A 41 2.19 18.76 -0.97
C MET A 41 1.68 17.99 -2.20
N ASP A 42 2.57 17.28 -2.90
CA ASP A 42 2.15 16.43 -4.03
C ASP A 42 1.52 15.12 -3.51
N PRO A 43 0.29 14.79 -3.93
CA PRO A 43 -0.36 13.54 -3.51
C PRO A 43 0.42 12.29 -3.89
N VAL A 44 1.20 12.30 -4.97
CA VAL A 44 2.07 11.18 -5.35
C VAL A 44 3.15 10.95 -4.28
N VAL A 45 3.75 12.02 -3.75
CA VAL A 45 4.75 11.93 -2.69
C VAL A 45 4.14 11.35 -1.42
N TRP A 46 2.91 11.72 -1.08
CA TRP A 46 2.20 11.14 0.08
C TRP A 46 1.99 9.64 -0.08
N TRP A 47 1.60 9.18 -1.28
CA TRP A 47 1.45 7.76 -1.58
C TRP A 47 2.78 7.01 -1.51
N ILE A 48 3.89 7.60 -1.99
CA ILE A 48 5.22 6.99 -1.92
C ILE A 48 5.67 6.83 -0.46
N ILE A 49 5.54 7.88 0.36
CA ILE A 49 5.90 7.83 1.78
C ILE A 49 5.05 6.79 2.52
N GLY A 50 3.73 6.81 2.30
CA GLY A 50 2.82 5.83 2.87
C GLY A 50 3.18 4.40 2.48
N PHE A 51 3.48 4.17 1.20
CA PHE A 51 3.94 2.89 0.68
C PHE A 51 5.20 2.39 1.40
N ILE A 52 6.25 3.21 1.45
CA ILE A 52 7.53 2.82 2.06
C ILE A 52 7.32 2.46 3.53
N PHE A 53 6.59 3.28 4.27
CA PHE A 53 6.33 3.07 5.70
C PHE A 53 5.54 1.77 5.96
N LEU A 54 4.42 1.60 5.26
CA LEU A 54 3.52 0.48 5.50
C LEU A 54 4.07 -0.84 4.94
N PHE A 55 4.76 -0.80 3.81
CA PHE A 55 5.47 -1.95 3.26
C PHE A 55 6.59 -2.42 4.21
N THR A 56 7.28 -1.47 4.87
CA THR A 56 8.32 -1.81 5.86
C THR A 56 7.72 -2.51 7.07
N ILE A 57 6.58 -2.03 7.60
CA ILE A 57 5.86 -2.70 8.69
C ILE A 57 5.45 -4.12 8.28
N GLY A 58 4.85 -4.25 7.08
CA GLY A 58 4.49 -5.56 6.53
C GLY A 58 5.69 -6.49 6.35
N GLY A 59 6.82 -5.97 5.89
CA GLY A 59 8.06 -6.74 5.74
C GLY A 59 8.63 -7.23 7.06
N VAL A 60 8.63 -6.39 8.09
CA VAL A 60 9.10 -6.76 9.43
C VAL A 60 8.22 -7.87 10.04
N THR A 61 6.90 -7.77 9.89
CA THR A 61 6.00 -8.85 10.35
C THR A 61 6.22 -10.15 9.57
N GLY A 62 6.65 -10.08 8.31
CA GLY A 62 7.05 -11.24 7.52
C GLY A 62 8.31 -11.92 8.05
N ILE A 63 9.29 -11.15 8.52
CA ILE A 63 10.49 -11.71 9.18
C ILE A 63 10.11 -12.41 10.50
N ILE A 64 9.17 -11.87 11.26
CA ILE A 64 8.63 -12.52 12.47
C ILE A 64 8.01 -13.86 12.10
N LEU A 65 7.17 -13.92 11.06
CA LEU A 65 6.54 -15.17 10.60
C LEU A 65 7.54 -16.16 9.99
N SER A 66 8.69 -15.71 9.49
CA SER A 66 9.72 -16.61 8.96
C SER A 66 10.40 -17.44 10.04
N ALA A 67 10.37 -17.00 11.31
CA ALA A 67 10.92 -17.74 12.43
C ALA A 67 10.00 -18.92 12.77
N SER A 68 10.46 -20.16 12.53
CA SER A 68 9.64 -21.37 12.71
C SER A 68 9.06 -21.51 14.11
N VAL A 69 9.78 -21.08 15.15
CA VAL A 69 9.30 -21.10 16.54
C VAL A 69 8.15 -20.12 16.74
N LEU A 70 8.22 -18.92 16.17
CA LEU A 70 7.15 -17.93 16.26
C LEU A 70 5.98 -18.31 15.36
N ASP A 71 6.25 -18.88 14.19
CA ASP A 71 5.21 -19.33 13.27
C ASP A 71 4.33 -20.44 13.85
N THR A 72 4.85 -21.27 14.79
CA THR A 72 4.00 -22.24 15.51
C THR A 72 2.88 -21.58 16.31
N LEU A 73 3.09 -20.34 16.78
CA LEU A 73 2.11 -19.55 17.52
C LEU A 73 1.19 -18.73 16.61
N PHE A 74 1.74 -18.22 15.51
CA PHE A 74 1.02 -17.28 14.62
C PHE A 74 0.42 -17.95 13.38
N HIS A 75 0.84 -19.16 13.05
CA HIS A 75 0.32 -19.91 11.91
C HIS A 75 -1.20 -20.05 12.00
N ASP A 76 -1.88 -19.83 10.89
CA ASP A 76 -3.36 -19.84 10.81
C ASP A 76 -4.08 -18.91 11.80
N THR A 77 -3.43 -17.84 12.25
CA THR A 77 -4.06 -16.76 13.02
C THR A 77 -4.28 -15.52 12.15
N TRP A 78 -5.03 -14.53 12.67
CA TRP A 78 -5.22 -13.24 12.04
C TRP A 78 -3.95 -12.41 11.89
N PHE A 79 -2.86 -12.75 12.57
CA PHE A 79 -1.55 -12.12 12.36
C PHE A 79 -1.03 -12.34 10.94
N VAL A 80 -1.18 -13.55 10.39
CA VAL A 80 -0.80 -13.84 9.01
C VAL A 80 -1.64 -13.01 8.03
N VAL A 81 -2.94 -12.87 8.31
CA VAL A 81 -3.86 -12.06 7.48
C VAL A 81 -3.44 -10.59 7.48
N ALA A 82 -3.11 -10.04 8.64
CA ALA A 82 -2.62 -8.68 8.78
C ALA A 82 -1.32 -8.47 7.99
N HIS A 83 -0.35 -9.38 8.13
CA HIS A 83 0.92 -9.33 7.41
C HIS A 83 0.73 -9.22 5.90
N PHE A 84 0.06 -10.18 5.28
CA PHE A 84 -0.04 -10.18 3.82
C PHE A 84 -0.92 -9.03 3.29
N HIS A 85 -1.88 -8.52 4.06
CA HIS A 85 -2.63 -7.33 3.65
C HIS A 85 -1.79 -6.05 3.74
N TYR A 86 -0.89 -5.93 4.70
CA TYR A 86 0.06 -4.81 4.73
C TYR A 86 0.98 -4.82 3.50
N VAL A 87 1.41 -6.00 3.05
CA VAL A 87 2.24 -6.11 1.85
C VAL A 87 1.43 -5.91 0.57
N LEU A 88 0.24 -6.53 0.46
CA LEU A 88 -0.57 -6.53 -0.75
C LEU A 88 -1.50 -5.32 -0.83
N SER A 89 -2.39 -5.12 0.15
CA SER A 89 -3.37 -4.03 0.07
C SER A 89 -2.71 -2.66 0.24
N LEU A 90 -1.79 -2.52 1.18
CA LEU A 90 -1.11 -1.25 1.41
C LEU A 90 0.13 -1.08 0.50
N GLY A 91 0.80 -2.17 0.18
CA GLY A 91 1.93 -2.17 -0.76
C GLY A 91 1.49 -2.10 -2.22
N SER A 92 0.97 -3.19 -2.78
CA SER A 92 0.64 -3.26 -4.22
C SER A 92 -0.45 -2.28 -4.63
N TYR A 93 -1.53 -2.13 -3.83
CA TYR A 93 -2.57 -1.14 -4.13
C TYR A 93 -2.00 0.28 -4.20
N SER A 94 -1.13 0.67 -3.26
CA SER A 94 -0.49 1.99 -3.28
C SER A 94 0.31 2.22 -4.56
N THR A 95 1.06 1.22 -5.02
CA THR A 95 1.83 1.32 -6.26
C THR A 95 0.94 1.44 -7.50
N VAL A 96 -0.19 0.73 -7.53
CA VAL A 96 -1.18 0.86 -8.61
C VAL A 96 -1.77 2.27 -8.63
N VAL A 97 -2.14 2.83 -7.47
CA VAL A 97 -2.68 4.19 -7.37
C VAL A 97 -1.63 5.23 -7.77
N ILE A 98 -0.37 5.09 -7.32
CA ILE A 98 0.75 5.95 -7.74
C ILE A 98 0.88 5.95 -9.26
N SER A 99 0.91 4.76 -9.86
CA SER A 99 1.03 4.60 -11.30
C SER A 99 -0.15 5.23 -12.04
N LEU A 100 -1.36 5.03 -11.55
CA LEU A 100 -2.57 5.61 -12.11
C LEU A 100 -2.53 7.15 -12.08
N ILE A 101 -2.20 7.75 -10.93
CA ILE A 101 -2.12 9.20 -10.78
C ILE A 101 -1.01 9.77 -11.66
N TRP A 102 0.13 9.07 -11.73
CA TRP A 102 1.29 9.53 -12.50
C TRP A 102 1.05 9.49 -14.01
N TRP A 103 0.46 8.41 -14.51
CA TRP A 103 0.27 8.22 -15.94
C TRP A 103 -1.05 8.78 -16.48
N TRP A 104 -2.02 9.08 -15.63
CA TRP A 104 -3.33 9.59 -16.05
C TRP A 104 -3.25 10.81 -16.97
N PRO A 105 -2.48 11.86 -16.65
CA PRO A 105 -2.35 13.02 -17.53
C PRO A 105 -1.75 12.70 -18.90
N VAL A 106 -0.88 11.70 -18.96
CA VAL A 106 -0.22 11.29 -20.21
C VAL A 106 -1.17 10.47 -21.08
N VAL A 107 -1.92 9.55 -20.48
CA VAL A 107 -2.78 8.61 -21.21
C VAL A 107 -4.11 9.25 -21.61
N VAL A 108 -4.70 10.03 -20.71
CA VAL A 108 -6.05 10.59 -20.88
C VAL A 108 -6.01 12.06 -21.33
N GLY A 109 -4.91 12.77 -21.05
CA GLY A 109 -4.73 14.17 -21.43
C GLY A 109 -5.38 15.18 -20.47
N PHE A 110 -5.98 14.73 -19.37
CA PHE A 110 -6.61 15.58 -18.36
C PHE A 110 -5.88 15.55 -17.03
N SER A 111 -5.89 16.67 -16.30
CA SER A 111 -5.31 16.77 -14.97
C SER A 111 -6.25 16.23 -13.90
N LEU A 112 -5.66 15.64 -12.86
CA LEU A 112 -6.39 15.22 -11.66
C LEU A 112 -6.38 16.34 -10.61
N ASN A 113 -7.47 16.46 -9.87
CA ASN A 113 -7.59 17.43 -8.79
C ASN A 113 -6.75 16.99 -7.57
N LYS A 114 -5.73 17.79 -7.24
CA LYS A 114 -4.77 17.45 -6.16
C LYS A 114 -5.42 17.37 -4.79
N TYR A 115 -6.39 18.21 -4.50
CA TYR A 115 -7.08 18.20 -3.19
C TYR A 115 -7.95 16.97 -3.02
N LEU A 116 -8.63 16.53 -4.07
CA LEU A 116 -9.39 15.29 -4.05
C LEU A 116 -8.47 14.09 -3.89
N LEU A 117 -7.31 14.08 -4.56
CA LEU A 117 -6.31 13.02 -4.40
C LEU A 117 -5.72 12.97 -2.98
N GLN A 118 -5.50 14.12 -2.33
CA GLN A 118 -5.08 14.18 -0.93
C GLN A 118 -6.16 13.61 0.00
N GLY A 119 -7.43 13.96 -0.24
CA GLY A 119 -8.57 13.38 0.48
C GLY A 119 -8.67 11.87 0.30
N HIS A 120 -8.45 11.37 -0.92
CA HIS A 120 -8.41 9.94 -1.21
C HIS A 120 -7.27 9.24 -0.49
N TRP A 121 -6.06 9.81 -0.48
CA TRP A 121 -4.94 9.27 0.29
C TRP A 121 -5.28 9.15 1.78
N LEU A 122 -5.82 10.21 2.37
CA LEU A 122 -6.16 10.25 3.79
C LEU A 122 -7.22 9.19 4.14
N SER A 123 -8.30 9.11 3.36
CA SER A 123 -9.37 8.12 3.60
C SER A 123 -8.87 6.68 3.41
N SER A 124 -8.02 6.43 2.41
CA SER A 124 -7.42 5.12 2.19
C SER A 124 -6.49 4.72 3.33
N MET A 125 -5.59 5.61 3.77
CA MET A 125 -4.64 5.34 4.85
C MET A 125 -5.36 5.08 6.18
N VAL A 126 -6.36 5.88 6.50
CA VAL A 126 -7.20 5.66 7.70
C VAL A 126 -7.95 4.34 7.60
N GLY A 127 -8.63 4.10 6.49
CA GLY A 127 -9.43 2.89 6.28
C GLY A 127 -8.61 1.61 6.36
N PHE A 128 -7.48 1.54 5.66
CA PHE A 128 -6.62 0.36 5.65
C PHE A 128 -5.97 0.10 7.01
N ASN A 129 -5.46 1.13 7.69
CA ASN A 129 -4.85 0.94 9.00
C ASN A 129 -5.89 0.55 10.06
N LEU A 130 -7.08 1.14 10.06
CA LEU A 130 -8.17 0.72 10.95
C LEU A 130 -8.64 -0.72 10.64
N CYS A 131 -8.59 -1.13 9.38
CA CYS A 131 -8.96 -2.50 9.00
C CYS A 131 -7.91 -3.52 9.45
N PHE A 132 -6.65 -3.33 9.06
CA PHE A 132 -5.64 -4.39 9.15
C PHE A 132 -4.73 -4.29 10.39
N PHE A 133 -4.55 -3.12 11.00
CA PHE A 133 -3.72 -3.00 12.20
C PHE A 133 -4.29 -3.78 13.38
N PRO A 134 -5.61 -3.71 13.71
CA PRO A 134 -6.19 -4.50 14.78
C PRO A 134 -6.06 -6.02 14.58
N MET A 135 -5.96 -6.47 13.31
CA MET A 135 -5.79 -7.90 13.01
C MET A 135 -4.45 -8.46 13.49
N HIS A 136 -3.38 -7.65 13.57
CA HIS A 136 -2.12 -8.07 14.20
C HIS A 136 -2.36 -8.39 15.69
N TYR A 137 -3.09 -7.52 16.38
CA TYR A 137 -3.42 -7.73 17.78
C TYR A 137 -4.28 -8.98 17.98
N LEU A 138 -5.34 -9.14 17.18
CA LEU A 138 -6.20 -10.33 17.22
C LEU A 138 -5.39 -11.62 17.02
N GLY A 139 -4.41 -11.61 16.10
CA GLY A 139 -3.57 -12.75 15.84
C GLY A 139 -2.59 -13.06 16.97
N VAL A 140 -2.02 -12.04 17.62
CA VAL A 140 -1.15 -12.22 18.80
C VAL A 140 -1.91 -12.84 19.96
N TYR A 141 -3.19 -12.50 20.13
CA TYR A 141 -4.06 -13.11 21.13
C TYR A 141 -4.68 -14.45 20.70
N GLY A 142 -4.23 -14.99 19.56
CA GLY A 142 -4.54 -16.35 19.15
C GLY A 142 -5.88 -16.52 18.42
N LEU A 143 -6.50 -15.44 17.90
CA LEU A 143 -7.70 -15.58 17.09
C LEU A 143 -7.38 -16.34 15.80
N PRO A 144 -7.93 -17.56 15.62
CA PRO A 144 -7.63 -18.34 14.43
C PRO A 144 -8.34 -17.78 13.19
N ARG A 145 -7.78 -18.08 12.01
CA ARG A 145 -8.42 -17.80 10.71
C ARG A 145 -9.57 -18.78 10.47
N ARG A 146 -10.48 -18.38 9.56
CA ARG A 146 -11.52 -19.27 9.02
C ARG A 146 -12.51 -19.80 10.05
N VAL A 147 -12.70 -19.08 11.14
CA VAL A 147 -13.72 -19.42 12.14
C VAL A 147 -14.99 -18.65 11.86
N CYS A 148 -16.14 -19.27 12.13
CA CYS A 148 -17.47 -18.67 11.97
C CYS A 148 -17.89 -17.83 13.18
N SER A 149 -17.27 -18.06 14.34
CA SER A 149 -17.55 -17.32 15.58
C SER A 149 -16.27 -17.13 16.39
N PHE A 150 -16.26 -16.13 17.24
CA PHE A 150 -15.10 -15.78 18.09
C PHE A 150 -15.58 -15.35 19.47
N ASP A 151 -14.68 -15.40 20.44
CA ASP A 151 -14.96 -14.99 21.82
C ASP A 151 -15.29 -13.50 21.91
N HIS A 152 -16.13 -13.13 22.89
CA HIS A 152 -16.55 -11.76 23.11
C HIS A 152 -15.39 -10.77 23.36
N SER A 153 -14.26 -11.26 23.87
CA SER A 153 -13.05 -10.47 24.08
C SER A 153 -12.51 -9.83 22.79
N PHE A 154 -12.75 -10.45 21.64
CA PHE A 154 -12.31 -9.96 20.33
C PHE A 154 -13.31 -9.01 19.64
N PHE A 155 -14.48 -8.79 20.24
CA PHE A 155 -15.60 -8.08 19.63
C PHE A 155 -15.23 -6.66 19.16
N TRP A 156 -14.65 -5.84 20.04
CA TRP A 156 -14.32 -4.45 19.71
C TRP A 156 -13.27 -4.32 18.61
N MET A 157 -12.25 -5.16 18.61
CA MET A 157 -11.23 -5.12 17.56
C MET A 157 -11.78 -5.51 16.19
N ASN A 158 -12.72 -6.47 16.17
CA ASN A 158 -13.43 -6.83 14.92
C ASN A 158 -14.35 -5.72 14.43
N ILE A 159 -15.02 -4.97 15.33
CA ILE A 159 -15.80 -3.80 14.94
C ILE A 159 -14.91 -2.73 14.31
N VAL A 160 -13.80 -2.38 14.96
CA VAL A 160 -12.84 -1.38 14.43
C VAL A 160 -12.33 -1.80 13.05
N SER A 161 -11.99 -3.07 12.89
CA SER A 161 -11.58 -3.64 11.60
C SER A 161 -12.69 -3.53 10.55
N GLY A 162 -13.95 -3.82 10.91
CA GLY A 162 -15.11 -3.68 10.04
C GLY A 162 -15.38 -2.24 9.60
N VAL A 163 -15.27 -1.28 10.52
CA VAL A 163 -15.35 0.16 10.19
C VAL A 163 -14.24 0.57 9.23
N GLY A 164 -13.00 0.11 9.47
CA GLY A 164 -11.88 0.34 8.56
C GLY A 164 -12.13 -0.20 7.14
N ALA A 165 -12.68 -1.42 7.05
CA ALA A 165 -13.06 -2.01 5.77
C ALA A 165 -14.11 -1.17 5.03
N PHE A 166 -15.14 -0.70 5.74
CA PHE A 166 -16.16 0.16 5.16
C PHE A 166 -15.59 1.48 4.62
N ILE A 167 -14.72 2.15 5.39
CA ILE A 167 -14.03 3.38 4.95
C ILE A 167 -13.18 3.09 3.70
N SER A 168 -12.50 1.95 3.65
CA SER A 168 -11.66 1.56 2.50
C SER A 168 -12.49 1.36 1.22
N ILE A 169 -13.68 0.77 1.33
CA ILE A 169 -14.62 0.63 0.21
C ILE A 169 -15.09 2.01 -0.28
N LEU A 170 -15.47 2.89 0.64
CA LEU A 170 -15.86 4.26 0.27
C LEU A 170 -14.71 5.01 -0.41
N SER A 171 -13.48 4.82 0.06
CA SER A 171 -12.30 5.41 -0.55
C SER A 171 -12.07 4.90 -1.98
N ALA A 172 -12.33 3.63 -2.26
CA ALA A 172 -12.24 3.08 -3.62
C ALA A 172 -13.27 3.73 -4.57
N PHE A 173 -14.52 3.90 -4.12
CA PHE A 173 -15.53 4.66 -4.89
C PHE A 173 -15.14 6.12 -5.07
N PHE A 174 -14.52 6.73 -4.06
CA PHE A 174 -14.01 8.10 -4.17
C PHE A 174 -12.92 8.22 -5.24
N LEU A 175 -12.04 7.24 -5.39
CA LEU A 175 -11.07 7.22 -6.50
C LEU A 175 -11.78 7.19 -7.86
N MET A 176 -12.80 6.35 -8.03
CA MET A 176 -13.59 6.30 -9.26
C MET A 176 -14.25 7.65 -9.57
N PHE A 177 -14.77 8.32 -8.54
CA PHE A 177 -15.30 9.68 -8.68
C PHE A 177 -14.24 10.68 -9.15
N ILE A 178 -13.02 10.64 -8.59
CA ILE A 178 -11.92 11.54 -8.98
C ILE A 178 -11.55 11.35 -10.46
N LEU A 179 -11.50 10.10 -10.92
CA LEU A 179 -11.21 9.80 -12.32
C LEU A 179 -12.34 10.32 -13.25
N TRP A 180 -13.57 10.10 -12.86
CA TRP A 180 -14.73 10.65 -13.59
C TRP A 180 -14.73 12.18 -13.60
N GLU A 181 -14.49 12.84 -12.47
CA GLU A 181 -14.43 14.31 -12.34
C GLU A 181 -13.38 14.90 -13.28
N SER A 182 -12.19 14.28 -13.36
CA SER A 182 -11.12 14.78 -14.23
C SER A 182 -11.52 14.83 -15.71
N VAL A 183 -12.30 13.87 -16.18
CA VAL A 183 -12.82 13.82 -17.54
C VAL A 183 -14.01 14.80 -17.72
N ALA A 184 -14.90 14.85 -16.73
CA ALA A 184 -16.11 15.71 -16.78
C ALA A 184 -15.77 17.20 -16.75
N VAL A 185 -14.78 17.61 -15.93
CA VAL A 185 -14.31 19.00 -15.85
C VAL A 185 -13.43 19.34 -17.06
N GLY A 186 -12.70 18.35 -17.60
CA GLY A 186 -11.96 18.49 -18.85
C GLY A 186 -10.77 19.46 -18.80
N ASN A 187 -10.14 19.63 -17.65
CA ASN A 187 -8.93 20.44 -17.51
C ASN A 187 -7.75 19.81 -18.23
N ARG A 188 -7.49 20.24 -19.46
CA ARG A 188 -6.39 19.72 -20.28
C ARG A 188 -5.04 20.09 -19.68
N VAL A 189 -4.12 19.14 -19.74
CA VAL A 189 -2.73 19.37 -19.35
C VAL A 189 -2.02 20.10 -20.50
N ILE A 190 -1.76 21.40 -20.35
CA ILE A 190 -1.05 22.25 -21.33
C ILE A 190 0.48 22.13 -21.16
N GLY A 191 0.96 21.21 -20.41
CA GLY A 191 2.39 20.95 -20.19
C GLY A 191 2.55 19.85 -19.20
N LEU A 192 3.16 18.76 -19.63
CA LEU A 192 3.51 17.68 -18.75
C LEU A 192 4.59 18.19 -17.79
N TRP A 193 4.20 18.38 -16.52
CA TRP A 193 5.14 18.57 -15.41
C TRP A 193 6.17 19.69 -15.61
N GLY A 194 5.84 20.89 -15.26
CA GLY A 194 6.69 22.07 -15.21
C GLY A 194 8.09 21.88 -15.82
N SER A 195 8.38 22.55 -16.85
CA SER A 195 9.47 22.62 -17.83
C SER A 195 10.89 22.11 -17.51
N ASN A 196 11.12 21.33 -16.47
CA ASN A 196 12.47 20.95 -16.00
C ASN A 196 12.74 19.46 -15.76
N SER A 197 11.87 18.52 -16.17
CA SER A 197 12.22 17.12 -16.09
C SER A 197 12.69 16.59 -17.45
N LEU A 198 13.98 16.41 -17.57
CA LEU A 198 14.65 15.81 -18.75
C LEU A 198 14.06 14.45 -19.19
N VAL A 199 13.44 13.72 -18.30
CA VAL A 199 12.87 12.39 -18.57
C VAL A 199 11.56 12.47 -19.34
N LEU A 200 10.79 13.55 -19.20
CA LEU A 200 9.49 13.70 -19.86
C LEU A 200 9.57 14.51 -21.17
N ASN A 201 10.66 15.23 -21.41
CA ASN A 201 10.90 15.88 -22.72
C ASN A 201 11.07 14.86 -23.85
N VAL A 202 11.38 13.60 -23.54
CA VAL A 202 11.50 12.52 -24.53
C VAL A 202 10.13 11.93 -24.91
N VAL A 203 9.09 12.14 -24.11
CA VAL A 203 7.74 11.56 -24.29
C VAL A 203 6.74 12.59 -24.84
N THR A 204 7.13 13.85 -24.99
CA THR A 204 6.29 14.83 -25.70
C THR A 204 6.33 14.57 -27.20
N VAL A 205 5.65 13.52 -27.62
CA VAL A 205 5.21 13.42 -29.02
C VAL A 205 4.24 14.57 -29.23
N PRO A 206 4.48 15.50 -30.16
CA PRO A 206 3.50 16.52 -30.48
C PRO A 206 2.26 15.78 -30.97
N LEU A 207 1.14 15.95 -30.24
CA LEU A 207 -0.15 15.47 -30.71
C LEU A 207 -0.41 16.12 -32.06
N PRO A 208 -0.75 15.36 -33.11
CA PRO A 208 -1.05 15.93 -34.40
C PRO A 208 -2.18 16.95 -34.20
N HIS A 209 -1.95 18.16 -34.64
CA HIS A 209 -2.98 19.18 -34.74
C HIS A 209 -4.02 18.65 -35.74
N HIS A 210 -5.10 18.08 -35.25
CA HIS A 210 -6.28 17.92 -36.06
C HIS A 210 -6.91 19.30 -36.20
N ALA A 211 -6.76 19.86 -37.41
CA ALA A 211 -7.48 21.01 -37.89
C ALA A 211 -8.99 20.75 -37.85
#